data_6c3982663eb23cd6378b165beb755668
#
_entry.id   6c3982663eb23cd6378b165beb755668
#
_cell.length_a   1.000
_cell.length_b   1.000
_cell.length_c   1.000
_cell.angle_alpha   90.00
_cell.angle_beta   90.00
_cell.angle_gamma   90.00
#
_symmetry.space_group_name_H-M   'P 1'
#
loop_
_entity.id
_entity.type
_entity.pdbx_description
1 polymer ?
#
loop_
_entity_poly.entity_id
_entity_poly.type
_entity_poly.pdbx_seq_one_letter_code
_entity_poly.pdbx_strand_id
1 'polypeptide(L)'
;KRQSYNLIKTCYIPTVLFPLRHKRDNDYSYTSRADKAGREEWKKECIETVRQLYNCVSICTWVLFNEGWGQFDAKENTDMVRSVDSTRIIDAHSGWFDQDAGDLKSEHIYFFELVTKKSKKPYVISEFGGISLAVPDHTYSDRYFGYGSQGDLEALRAAYNELDRRVQELKKEGLCAVSYTHLTL
;
A
#
# COMPACT_ATOMS: atom_id res chain seq x y z
N LYS A 1 -5.88 19.72 1.23
CA LYS A 1 -5.09 19.38 0.02
C LYS A 1 -3.59 19.13 0.28
N ARG A 2 -3.08 19.31 1.50
CA ARG A 2 -1.65 19.11 1.84
C ARG A 2 -1.34 17.83 2.62
N GLN A 3 -2.33 17.11 3.11
CA GLN A 3 -2.12 16.09 4.15
C GLN A 3 -1.98 14.65 3.65
N SER A 4 -2.67 14.26 2.60
CA SER A 4 -2.46 12.95 1.98
C SER A 4 -1.07 12.77 1.34
N TYR A 5 -0.43 13.88 0.97
CA TYR A 5 0.93 13.86 0.41
C TYR A 5 2.05 13.77 1.45
N ASN A 6 1.79 14.12 2.70
CA ASN A 6 2.80 14.04 3.77
C ASN A 6 3.00 12.62 4.31
N LEU A 7 2.03 11.73 4.14
CA LEU A 7 2.20 10.30 4.44
C LEU A 7 3.18 9.61 3.47
N ILE A 8 3.34 10.16 2.27
CA ILE A 8 4.20 9.57 1.22
C ILE A 8 5.61 10.19 1.20
N LYS A 9 5.84 11.30 1.88
CA LYS A 9 7.05 12.13 1.65
C LYS A 9 8.22 11.91 2.57
N THR A 10 8.16 11.01 3.52
CA THR A 10 9.27 10.85 4.45
C THR A 10 9.75 9.41 4.47
N CYS A 11 10.44 8.95 3.44
CA CYS A 11 11.49 7.95 3.65
C CYS A 11 11.99 7.38 2.33
N TYR A 12 13.13 7.88 1.93
CA TYR A 12 14.03 7.15 1.06
C TYR A 12 14.87 6.25 1.98
N ILE A 13 14.45 5.02 2.19
CA ILE A 13 15.32 4.02 2.82
C ILE A 13 15.89 3.14 1.72
N PRO A 14 17.22 2.99 1.65
CA PRO A 14 17.85 2.12 0.67
C PRO A 14 17.33 0.68 0.81
N THR A 15 17.22 0.01 -0.30
CA THR A 15 16.76 -1.39 -0.51
C THR A 15 17.48 -2.46 0.35
N VAL A 16 18.37 -2.08 1.24
CA VAL A 16 19.19 -2.95 2.09
C VAL A 16 18.41 -3.49 3.32
N LEU A 17 17.17 -3.08 3.53
CA LEU A 17 16.41 -3.36 4.76
C LEU A 17 15.43 -4.54 4.68
N PHE A 18 15.53 -5.40 3.67
CA PHE A 18 14.71 -6.61 3.52
C PHE A 18 14.72 -7.63 4.69
N PRO A 19 15.74 -7.72 5.57
CA PRO A 19 15.70 -8.66 6.69
C PRO A 19 14.81 -8.26 7.86
N LEU A 20 14.18 -7.08 7.83
CA LEU A 20 13.55 -6.48 9.02
C LEU A 20 12.03 -6.71 9.11
N ARG A 21 11.51 -7.70 8.41
CA ARG A 21 10.08 -8.07 8.31
C ARG A 21 9.37 -8.39 9.64
N HIS A 22 10.10 -8.43 10.76
CA HIS A 22 9.56 -8.89 12.05
C HIS A 22 9.73 -7.88 13.18
N LYS A 23 10.11 -6.62 12.89
CA LYS A 23 10.16 -5.62 13.95
C LYS A 23 8.76 -5.20 14.36
N ARG A 24 8.62 -4.96 15.67
CA ARG A 24 7.38 -4.42 16.22
C ARG A 24 7.26 -2.96 15.85
N ASP A 25 6.09 -2.52 15.50
CA ASP A 25 5.82 -1.13 15.11
C ASP A 25 5.71 -0.15 16.30
N ASN A 26 5.96 -0.62 17.52
CA ASN A 26 6.21 0.21 18.69
C ASN A 26 7.70 0.56 18.90
N ASP A 27 8.58 0.13 18.02
CA ASP A 27 9.95 0.66 17.91
C ASP A 27 9.91 1.94 17.06
N TYR A 28 9.45 3.02 17.68
CA TYR A 28 9.14 4.29 16.99
C TYR A 28 10.35 4.94 16.33
N SER A 29 11.56 4.71 16.83
CA SER A 29 12.78 5.23 16.21
C SER A 29 13.03 4.57 14.87
N TYR A 30 12.74 3.29 14.77
CA TYR A 30 12.94 2.50 13.57
C TYR A 30 11.99 2.91 12.43
N THR A 31 10.73 3.20 12.75
CA THR A 31 9.70 3.58 11.79
C THR A 31 9.60 5.09 11.56
N SER A 32 10.58 5.87 12.04
CA SER A 32 10.59 7.34 11.93
C SER A 32 9.40 8.00 12.61
N ARG A 33 8.96 7.45 13.75
CA ARG A 33 7.84 7.95 14.59
C ARG A 33 8.22 8.16 16.05
N ALA A 34 9.50 8.46 16.31
CA ALA A 34 10.01 8.73 17.67
C ALA A 34 9.29 9.91 18.34
N ASP A 35 8.89 10.93 17.56
CA ASP A 35 8.15 12.08 18.06
C ASP A 35 6.74 11.70 18.53
N LYS A 36 6.48 11.84 19.83
CA LYS A 36 5.17 11.55 20.44
C LYS A 36 4.10 12.55 19.95
N ALA A 37 4.44 13.83 19.84
CA ALA A 37 3.47 14.84 19.40
C ALA A 37 3.01 14.56 17.98
N GLY A 38 3.92 14.19 17.08
CA GLY A 38 3.58 13.79 15.71
C GLY A 38 2.73 12.52 15.64
N ARG A 39 2.90 11.54 16.57
CA ARG A 39 1.99 10.37 16.62
C ARG A 39 0.58 10.77 17.04
N GLU A 40 0.44 11.64 18.04
CA GLU A 40 -0.88 12.12 18.48
C GLU A 40 -1.57 13.00 17.42
N GLU A 41 -0.80 13.83 16.71
CA GLU A 41 -1.32 14.61 15.59
C GLU A 41 -1.83 13.69 14.47
N TRP A 42 -1.04 12.66 14.09
CA TRP A 42 -1.46 11.67 13.10
C TRP A 42 -2.78 10.97 13.49
N LYS A 43 -2.92 10.55 14.75
CA LYS A 43 -4.15 9.91 15.25
C LYS A 43 -5.35 10.85 15.11
N LYS A 44 -5.19 12.12 15.50
CA LYS A 44 -6.22 13.14 15.38
C LYS A 44 -6.64 13.34 13.93
N GLU A 45 -5.67 13.57 13.03
CA GLU A 45 -5.92 13.78 11.61
C GLU A 45 -6.57 12.56 10.94
N CYS A 46 -6.16 11.36 11.33
CA CYS A 46 -6.76 10.12 10.85
C CYS A 46 -8.25 10.05 11.19
N ILE A 47 -8.62 10.31 12.43
CA ILE A 47 -10.03 10.32 12.88
C ILE A 47 -10.83 11.42 12.20
N GLU A 48 -10.26 12.60 12.06
CA GLU A 48 -10.92 13.72 11.37
C GLU A 48 -11.17 13.37 9.89
N THR A 49 -10.20 12.75 9.23
CA THR A 49 -10.33 12.27 7.84
C THR A 49 -11.44 11.24 7.69
N VAL A 50 -11.47 10.23 8.58
CA VAL A 50 -12.51 9.19 8.55
C VAL A 50 -13.89 9.83 8.76
N ARG A 51 -14.04 10.74 9.70
CA ARG A 51 -15.31 11.45 9.96
C ARG A 51 -15.73 12.32 8.77
N GLN A 52 -14.80 13.06 8.19
CA GLN A 52 -15.07 13.94 7.04
C GLN A 52 -15.54 13.15 5.83
N LEU A 53 -14.94 11.98 5.59
CA LEU A 53 -15.22 11.14 4.43
C LEU A 53 -16.21 10.01 4.71
N TYR A 54 -16.80 9.98 5.89
CA TYR A 54 -17.70 8.89 6.32
C TYR A 54 -18.87 8.66 5.35
N ASN A 55 -19.44 9.72 4.80
CA ASN A 55 -20.56 9.65 3.87
C ASN A 55 -20.15 9.42 2.40
N CYS A 56 -18.85 9.26 2.12
CA CYS A 56 -18.37 8.94 0.77
C CYS A 56 -18.59 7.46 0.47
N VAL A 57 -19.68 7.13 -0.21
CA VAL A 57 -20.09 5.74 -0.50
C VAL A 57 -19.12 4.95 -1.36
N SER A 58 -18.25 5.64 -2.11
CA SER A 58 -17.22 5.01 -2.94
C SER A 58 -15.99 4.52 -2.16
N ILE A 59 -15.84 4.94 -0.90
CA ILE A 59 -14.77 4.44 -0.03
C ILE A 59 -15.20 3.11 0.56
N CYS A 60 -14.49 2.04 0.25
CA CYS A 60 -14.76 0.70 0.78
C CYS A 60 -13.71 0.23 1.80
N THR A 61 -12.54 0.85 1.80
CA THR A 61 -11.41 0.43 2.65
C THR A 61 -10.65 1.65 3.17
N TRP A 62 -10.29 1.62 4.46
CA TRP A 62 -9.34 2.52 5.06
C TRP A 62 -7.96 1.88 5.07
N VAL A 63 -6.97 2.53 4.50
CA VAL A 63 -5.57 2.10 4.53
C VAL A 63 -4.82 2.98 5.52
N LEU A 64 -4.35 2.41 6.63
CA LEU A 64 -3.75 3.20 7.72
C LEU A 64 -2.27 3.50 7.46
N PHE A 65 -1.51 2.48 7.07
CA PHE A 65 -0.08 2.59 6.80
C PHE A 65 0.27 1.92 5.47
N ASN A 66 1.21 2.52 4.76
CA ASN A 66 1.72 2.03 3.50
C ASN A 66 3.19 1.65 3.61
N GLU A 67 3.51 0.39 3.30
CA GLU A 67 4.87 -0.13 3.21
C GLU A 67 5.72 0.05 4.48
N GLY A 68 5.09 0.15 5.63
CA GLY A 68 5.76 0.35 6.92
C GLY A 68 6.29 1.76 7.16
N TRP A 69 6.11 2.68 6.19
CA TRP A 69 6.57 4.06 6.33
C TRP A 69 5.81 4.82 7.42
N GLY A 70 6.53 5.17 8.48
CA GLY A 70 5.94 5.85 9.62
C GLY A 70 4.88 5.02 10.36
N GLN A 71 4.84 3.71 10.17
CA GLN A 71 3.93 2.80 10.86
C GLN A 71 4.23 2.78 12.35
N PHE A 72 3.19 2.83 13.17
CA PHE A 72 3.28 2.69 14.62
C PHE A 72 1.95 2.18 15.19
N ASP A 73 2.01 1.36 16.22
CA ASP A 73 0.86 0.88 16.99
C ASP A 73 -0.34 0.48 16.11
N ALA A 74 -0.10 -0.28 15.02
CA ALA A 74 -1.11 -0.57 13.99
C ALA A 74 -2.38 -1.18 14.57
N LYS A 75 -2.27 -2.03 15.60
CA LYS A 75 -3.43 -2.63 16.26
C LYS A 75 -4.30 -1.60 16.98
N GLU A 76 -3.68 -0.74 17.79
CA GLU A 76 -4.40 0.33 18.52
C GLU A 76 -5.04 1.33 17.53
N ASN A 77 -4.30 1.69 16.47
CA ASN A 77 -4.81 2.60 15.44
C ASN A 77 -5.96 1.96 14.64
N THR A 78 -5.92 0.64 14.40
CA THR A 78 -7.05 -0.09 13.82
C THR A 78 -8.28 -0.01 14.71
N ASP A 79 -8.13 -0.27 16.02
CA ASP A 79 -9.22 -0.22 16.99
C ASP A 79 -9.79 1.21 17.09
N MET A 80 -8.93 2.22 17.07
CA MET A 80 -9.32 3.62 17.06
C MET A 80 -10.17 3.97 15.83
N VAL A 81 -9.75 3.58 14.62
CA VAL A 81 -10.53 3.81 13.40
C VAL A 81 -11.83 3.02 13.43
N ARG A 82 -11.79 1.76 13.88
CA ARG A 82 -12.97 0.91 14.02
C ARG A 82 -14.03 1.50 14.96
N SER A 83 -13.60 2.23 15.99
CA SER A 83 -14.54 2.93 16.92
C SER A 83 -15.31 4.06 16.25
N VAL A 84 -14.80 4.62 15.15
CA VAL A 84 -15.44 5.69 14.37
C VAL A 84 -16.19 5.14 13.17
N ASP A 85 -15.63 4.14 12.52
CA ASP A 85 -16.25 3.48 11.36
C ASP A 85 -16.12 1.95 11.47
N SER A 86 -17.20 1.30 11.87
CA SER A 86 -17.30 -0.15 11.98
C SER A 86 -17.77 -0.83 10.69
N THR A 87 -18.03 -0.08 9.63
CA THR A 87 -18.70 -0.58 8.42
C THR A 87 -17.73 -0.92 7.30
N ARG A 88 -16.57 -0.28 7.26
CA ARG A 88 -15.58 -0.45 6.19
C ARG A 88 -14.45 -1.39 6.57
N ILE A 89 -13.84 -1.97 5.56
CA ILE A 89 -12.62 -2.78 5.70
C ILE A 89 -11.48 -1.87 6.15
N ILE A 90 -10.60 -2.38 7.01
CA ILE A 90 -9.38 -1.71 7.42
C ILE A 90 -8.17 -2.54 6.97
N ASP A 91 -7.37 -1.99 6.05
CA ASP A 91 -6.04 -2.46 5.73
C ASP A 91 -5.03 -1.71 6.62
N ALA A 92 -4.62 -2.35 7.70
CA ALA A 92 -3.83 -1.70 8.73
C ALA A 92 -2.37 -1.43 8.31
N HIS A 93 -1.83 -2.22 7.39
CA HIS A 93 -0.43 -2.22 6.99
C HIS A 93 -0.29 -2.71 5.56
N SER A 94 -0.65 -1.87 4.59
CA SER A 94 -0.60 -2.22 3.17
C SER A 94 0.85 -2.51 2.75
N GLY A 95 1.09 -3.75 2.32
CA GLY A 95 2.34 -4.22 1.74
C GLY A 95 3.32 -4.87 2.70
N TRP A 96 3.81 -4.16 3.71
CA TRP A 96 4.92 -4.64 4.56
C TRP A 96 4.63 -4.49 6.05
N PHE A 97 5.49 -5.04 6.90
CA PHE A 97 5.49 -4.89 8.35
C PHE A 97 4.18 -5.29 9.03
N ASP A 98 3.63 -6.41 8.59
CA ASP A 98 2.40 -6.98 9.15
C ASP A 98 2.52 -7.20 10.66
N GLN A 99 1.61 -6.60 11.43
CA GLN A 99 1.47 -6.73 12.87
C GLN A 99 0.23 -7.54 13.25
N ASP A 100 -0.34 -8.28 12.30
CA ASP A 100 -1.59 -9.03 12.44
C ASP A 100 -2.80 -8.14 12.84
N ALA A 101 -2.75 -6.87 12.45
CA ALA A 101 -3.83 -5.90 12.64
C ALA A 101 -4.74 -5.82 11.40
N GLY A 102 -5.89 -5.16 11.52
CA GLY A 102 -6.83 -4.96 10.41
C GLY A 102 -7.53 -6.22 9.94
N ASP A 103 -8.22 -6.11 8.82
CA ASP A 103 -9.10 -7.15 8.27
C ASP A 103 -8.44 -7.98 7.17
N LEU A 104 -7.36 -7.47 6.57
CA LEU A 104 -6.71 -8.04 5.40
C LEU A 104 -5.30 -8.55 5.72
N LYS A 105 -4.86 -9.53 4.94
CA LYS A 105 -3.46 -9.85 4.73
C LYS A 105 -3.05 -9.23 3.40
N SER A 106 -2.40 -8.09 3.46
CA SER A 106 -2.11 -7.21 2.32
C SER A 106 -0.63 -7.27 1.96
N GLU A 107 -0.30 -7.44 0.68
CA GLU A 107 1.08 -7.46 0.20
C GLU A 107 1.26 -6.60 -1.05
N HIS A 108 2.46 -6.03 -1.23
CA HIS A 108 2.92 -5.37 -2.44
C HIS A 108 3.92 -6.26 -3.16
N ILE A 109 3.69 -6.54 -4.45
CA ILE A 109 4.53 -7.43 -5.25
C ILE A 109 4.88 -6.75 -6.57
N TYR A 110 6.06 -6.15 -6.66
CA TYR A 110 6.53 -5.46 -7.86
C TYR A 110 7.65 -6.21 -8.59
N PHE A 111 8.57 -6.83 -7.85
CA PHE A 111 9.81 -7.40 -8.40
C PHE A 111 9.80 -8.93 -8.49
N PHE A 112 8.76 -9.56 -7.99
CA PHE A 112 8.67 -11.02 -7.89
C PHE A 112 7.43 -11.52 -8.61
N GLU A 113 7.40 -12.82 -8.88
CA GLU A 113 6.20 -13.47 -9.38
C GLU A 113 5.01 -13.26 -8.44
N LEU A 114 3.86 -12.94 -9.02
CA LEU A 114 2.62 -12.83 -8.26
C LEU A 114 2.22 -14.21 -7.73
N VAL A 115 2.05 -14.30 -6.42
CA VAL A 115 1.66 -15.52 -5.72
C VAL A 115 0.56 -15.22 -4.71
N THR A 116 -0.29 -16.21 -4.42
CA THR A 116 -1.19 -16.16 -3.28
C THR A 116 -0.62 -16.97 -2.11
N LYS A 117 -1.03 -16.64 -0.89
CA LYS A 117 -0.59 -17.31 0.33
C LYS A 117 -1.79 -17.70 1.18
N LYS A 118 -1.72 -18.87 1.81
CA LYS A 118 -2.73 -19.24 2.79
C LYS A 118 -2.66 -18.27 3.98
N SER A 119 -3.81 -17.72 4.34
CA SER A 119 -3.96 -16.78 5.43
C SER A 119 -5.27 -17.03 6.17
N LYS A 120 -5.35 -16.66 7.46
CA LYS A 120 -6.59 -16.63 8.23
C LYS A 120 -7.49 -15.45 7.83
N LYS A 121 -6.87 -14.37 7.31
CA LYS A 121 -7.54 -13.17 6.78
C LYS A 121 -7.60 -13.26 5.26
N PRO A 122 -8.55 -12.60 4.61
CA PRO A 122 -8.54 -12.44 3.16
C PRO A 122 -7.19 -11.93 2.66
N TYR A 123 -6.56 -12.69 1.75
CA TYR A 123 -5.29 -12.33 1.17
C TYR A 123 -5.50 -11.42 -0.04
N VAL A 124 -4.84 -10.29 -0.05
CA VAL A 124 -4.93 -9.31 -1.13
C VAL A 124 -3.52 -8.88 -1.60
N ILE A 125 -3.39 -8.59 -2.88
CA ILE A 125 -2.22 -7.91 -3.43
C ILE A 125 -2.65 -6.48 -3.67
N SER A 126 -2.37 -5.62 -2.67
CA SER A 126 -2.84 -4.24 -2.67
C SER A 126 -2.06 -3.32 -3.60
N GLU A 127 -0.86 -3.73 -4.03
CA GLU A 127 -0.12 -3.07 -5.10
C GLU A 127 0.69 -4.08 -5.90
N PHE A 128 0.63 -3.96 -7.24
CA PHE A 128 1.47 -4.72 -8.18
C PHE A 128 1.54 -4.02 -9.53
N GLY A 129 2.41 -4.47 -10.40
CA GLY A 129 2.58 -3.92 -11.75
C GLY A 129 3.59 -2.80 -11.78
N GLY A 130 3.17 -1.55 -11.88
CA GLY A 130 4.05 -0.39 -11.97
C GLY A 130 4.94 -0.42 -13.22
N ILE A 131 4.52 -1.16 -14.27
CA ILE A 131 5.16 -1.13 -15.58
C ILE A 131 4.87 0.20 -16.27
N SER A 132 5.83 0.70 -17.02
CA SER A 132 5.74 2.01 -17.62
C SER A 132 6.23 2.03 -19.07
N LEU A 133 5.76 3.01 -19.82
CA LEU A 133 6.24 3.37 -21.14
C LEU A 133 6.49 4.87 -21.16
N ALA A 134 7.71 5.27 -21.49
CA ALA A 134 8.01 6.68 -21.73
C ALA A 134 7.44 7.09 -23.11
N VAL A 135 6.54 8.07 -23.11
CA VAL A 135 5.98 8.64 -24.33
C VAL A 135 6.70 9.95 -24.62
N PRO A 136 7.41 10.09 -25.76
CA PRO A 136 8.08 11.34 -26.12
C PRO A 136 7.14 12.54 -26.00
N ASP A 137 7.66 13.65 -25.50
CA ASP A 137 6.95 14.93 -25.30
C ASP A 137 5.80 14.89 -24.26
N HIS A 138 5.59 13.75 -23.56
CA HIS A 138 4.58 13.59 -22.52
C HIS A 138 5.15 13.16 -21.17
N THR A 139 6.46 13.26 -20.98
CA THR A 139 7.14 12.97 -19.71
C THR A 139 7.49 14.25 -18.98
N TYR A 140 7.34 14.26 -17.66
CA TYR A 140 7.77 15.39 -16.83
C TYR A 140 9.30 15.48 -16.71
N SER A 141 9.99 14.34 -16.85
CA SER A 141 11.44 14.22 -16.66
C SER A 141 11.99 13.14 -17.60
N ASP A 142 13.21 13.35 -18.08
CA ASP A 142 13.96 12.34 -18.83
C ASP A 142 14.44 11.17 -17.96
N ARG A 143 14.25 11.27 -16.64
CA ARG A 143 14.57 10.18 -15.71
C ARG A 143 13.44 9.16 -15.70
N TYR A 144 13.81 7.93 -16.02
CA TYR A 144 12.91 6.79 -15.91
C TYR A 144 12.49 6.56 -14.46
N PHE A 145 11.18 6.32 -14.27
CA PHE A 145 10.60 5.87 -13.02
C PHE A 145 9.61 4.73 -13.29
N GLY A 146 9.70 3.64 -12.52
CA GLY A 146 8.81 2.49 -12.63
C GLY A 146 9.51 1.18 -12.28
N TYR A 147 8.73 0.12 -12.17
CA TYR A 147 9.22 -1.22 -11.80
C TYR A 147 9.55 -2.09 -13.02
N GLY A 148 9.27 -1.59 -14.24
CA GLY A 148 9.63 -2.22 -15.51
C GLY A 148 9.36 -1.29 -16.68
N SER A 149 10.38 -0.96 -17.49
CA SER A 149 10.22 -0.14 -18.68
C SER A 149 9.89 -1.01 -19.88
N GLN A 150 8.93 -0.54 -20.68
CA GLN A 150 8.57 -1.17 -21.94
C GLN A 150 9.08 -0.32 -23.11
N GLY A 151 9.46 -0.98 -24.19
CA GLY A 151 10.02 -0.30 -25.36
C GLY A 151 8.96 0.37 -26.23
N ASP A 152 7.75 -0.16 -26.23
CA ASP A 152 6.62 0.32 -27.03
C ASP A 152 5.27 -0.09 -26.43
N LEU A 153 4.19 0.36 -27.06
CA LEU A 153 2.82 0.07 -26.64
C LEU A 153 2.46 -1.42 -26.73
N GLU A 154 3.03 -2.15 -27.69
CA GLU A 154 2.76 -3.58 -27.84
C GLU A 154 3.39 -4.37 -26.70
N ALA A 155 4.63 -4.05 -26.35
CA ALA A 155 5.31 -4.63 -25.20
C ALA A 155 4.59 -4.29 -23.88
N LEU A 156 4.13 -3.04 -23.71
CA LEU A 156 3.34 -2.64 -22.56
C LEU A 156 2.04 -3.45 -22.46
N ARG A 157 1.32 -3.59 -23.58
CA ARG A 157 0.09 -4.38 -23.66
C ARG A 157 0.34 -5.85 -23.32
N ALA A 158 1.39 -6.43 -23.86
CA ALA A 158 1.75 -7.82 -23.59
C ALA A 158 2.06 -8.04 -22.10
N ALA A 159 2.87 -7.16 -21.51
CA ALA A 159 3.21 -7.22 -20.09
C ALA A 159 1.96 -7.06 -19.19
N TYR A 160 1.08 -6.12 -19.50
CA TYR A 160 -0.18 -5.94 -18.76
C TYR A 160 -1.08 -7.19 -18.85
N ASN A 161 -1.26 -7.74 -20.05
CA ASN A 161 -2.09 -8.93 -20.26
C ASN A 161 -1.54 -10.15 -19.51
N GLU A 162 -0.21 -10.28 -19.41
CA GLU A 162 0.41 -11.35 -18.64
C GLU A 162 0.15 -11.21 -17.13
N LEU A 163 0.24 -9.98 -16.60
CA LEU A 163 -0.14 -9.70 -15.20
C LEU A 163 -1.61 -10.02 -14.94
N ASP A 164 -2.52 -9.59 -15.84
CA ASP A 164 -3.95 -9.89 -15.69
C ASP A 164 -4.22 -11.38 -15.74
N ARG A 165 -3.62 -12.10 -16.69
CA ARG A 165 -3.73 -13.57 -16.80
C ARG A 165 -3.33 -14.23 -15.47
N ARG A 166 -2.20 -13.80 -14.90
CA ARG A 166 -1.71 -14.35 -13.64
C ARG A 166 -2.66 -14.05 -12.47
N VAL A 167 -3.21 -12.86 -12.40
CA VAL A 167 -4.22 -12.48 -11.39
C VAL A 167 -5.46 -13.37 -11.50
N GLN A 168 -5.95 -13.66 -12.72
CA GLN A 168 -7.11 -14.54 -12.93
C GLN A 168 -6.83 -15.99 -12.46
N GLU A 169 -5.60 -16.47 -12.59
CA GLU A 169 -5.17 -17.77 -12.04
C GLU A 169 -5.18 -17.74 -10.51
N LEU A 170 -4.54 -16.73 -9.92
CA LEU A 170 -4.47 -16.58 -8.46
C LEU A 170 -5.84 -16.41 -7.80
N LYS A 171 -6.78 -15.78 -8.50
CA LYS A 171 -8.19 -15.73 -8.05
C LYS A 171 -8.76 -17.13 -7.82
N LYS A 172 -8.46 -18.10 -8.69
CA LYS A 172 -8.87 -19.50 -8.54
C LYS A 172 -8.16 -20.19 -7.37
N GLU A 173 -6.97 -19.70 -7.02
CA GLU A 173 -6.15 -20.21 -5.92
C GLU A 173 -6.50 -19.56 -4.56
N GLY A 174 -7.42 -18.58 -4.53
CA GLY A 174 -7.91 -17.94 -3.30
C GLY A 174 -7.45 -16.49 -3.08
N LEU A 175 -6.87 -15.84 -4.08
CA LEU A 175 -6.63 -14.39 -4.03
C LEU A 175 -7.98 -13.65 -3.98
N CYS A 176 -8.18 -12.80 -2.96
CA CYS A 176 -9.46 -12.16 -2.70
C CYS A 176 -9.63 -10.84 -3.45
N ALA A 177 -8.57 -10.06 -3.56
CA ALA A 177 -8.59 -8.77 -4.27
C ALA A 177 -7.20 -8.37 -4.74
N VAL A 178 -7.17 -7.45 -5.69
CA VAL A 178 -5.94 -6.79 -6.16
C VAL A 178 -6.19 -5.30 -6.41
N SER A 179 -5.11 -4.50 -6.35
CA SER A 179 -5.08 -3.15 -6.88
C SER A 179 -3.86 -2.99 -7.79
N TYR A 180 -4.09 -2.75 -9.07
CA TYR A 180 -3.03 -2.54 -10.04
C TYR A 180 -2.47 -1.13 -9.94
N THR A 181 -1.15 -1.02 -9.80
CA THR A 181 -0.45 0.26 -9.81
C THR A 181 -0.15 0.66 -11.24
N HIS A 182 -0.78 1.73 -11.72
CA HIS A 182 -0.50 2.29 -13.03
C HIS A 182 0.38 3.52 -12.90
N LEU A 183 1.49 3.52 -13.63
CA LEU A 183 2.38 4.68 -13.72
C LEU A 183 2.20 5.34 -15.08
N THR A 184 1.59 6.51 -15.08
CA THR A 184 1.60 7.44 -16.22
C THR A 184 2.77 8.39 -16.05
N LEU A 185 3.69 8.34 -16.97
CA LEU A 185 4.83 9.25 -17.04
C LEU A 185 4.60 10.31 -18.09
#